data_4c4203c03735d53610fe662f10ca4475
#
_entry.id   4c4203c03735d53610fe662f10ca4475
#
_cell.length_a   1.000
_cell.length_b   1.000
_cell.length_c   1.000
_cell.angle_alpha   90.00
_cell.angle_beta   90.00
_cell.angle_gamma   90.00
#
_symmetry.space_group_name_H-M   'P 1'
#
loop_
_entity.id
_entity.type
_entity.pdbx_description
1 polymer ?
#
loop_
_entity_poly.entity_id
_entity_poly.type
_entity_poly.pdbx_seq_one_letter_code
_entity_poly.pdbx_strand_id
1 'polypeptide(L)'
;MKLILGFFCFIVLFIGNINSNVKAEISNNETLKIGLIVPLSGQYEEIGKSVLNSLRIGLNRLKNKKIEIYPKDNKGNAENTLTAAKELQSLGVSIVIGPIFYENLIYLEEIENLIFLSLTNKITNLPSNVISVGINASSQLSTIVSFLKQENLSKTIVLIPRSEHEEEIRNSLAKIK
;
A
#
# COMPACT_ATOMS: atom_id res chain seq x y z
N MET A 1 17.55 2.53 -60.52
CA MET A 1 16.21 2.86 -59.97
C MET A 1 15.41 1.65 -59.46
N LYS A 2 15.53 0.47 -60.09
CA LYS A 2 14.80 -0.76 -59.65
C LYS A 2 15.35 -1.39 -58.36
N LEU A 3 16.66 -1.23 -58.04
CA LEU A 3 17.27 -1.80 -56.80
C LEU A 3 16.90 -1.06 -55.53
N ILE A 4 16.69 0.25 -55.61
CA ILE A 4 16.33 1.10 -54.46
C ILE A 4 14.85 0.87 -54.03
N LEU A 5 13.97 0.59 -55.02
CA LEU A 5 12.58 0.29 -54.79
C LEU A 5 12.38 -1.05 -54.07
N GLY A 6 13.22 -2.08 -54.36
CA GLY A 6 13.19 -3.39 -53.71
C GLY A 6 13.64 -3.32 -52.26
N PHE A 7 14.62 -2.46 -51.93
CA PHE A 7 15.10 -2.31 -50.55
C PHE A 7 14.08 -1.57 -49.66
N PHE A 8 13.35 -0.61 -50.23
CA PHE A 8 12.32 0.12 -49.52
C PHE A 8 11.10 -0.75 -49.20
N CYS A 9 10.72 -1.65 -50.14
CA CYS A 9 9.65 -2.63 -49.91
C CYS A 9 10.03 -3.64 -48.82
N PHE A 10 11.28 -4.04 -48.72
CA PHE A 10 11.78 -5.00 -47.69
C PHE A 10 11.77 -4.37 -46.28
N ILE A 11 12.09 -3.08 -46.16
CA ILE A 11 12.04 -2.35 -44.90
C ILE A 11 10.60 -2.18 -44.40
N VAL A 12 9.64 -1.90 -45.28
CA VAL A 12 8.23 -1.74 -44.92
C VAL A 12 7.59 -3.05 -44.46
N LEU A 13 8.03 -4.20 -45.01
CA LEU A 13 7.57 -5.52 -44.56
C LEU A 13 8.16 -5.94 -43.21
N PHE A 14 9.30 -5.34 -42.79
CA PHE A 14 9.91 -5.66 -41.49
C PHE A 14 9.33 -4.83 -40.33
N ILE A 15 8.73 -3.67 -40.61
CA ILE A 15 8.11 -2.80 -39.61
C ILE A 15 6.66 -3.25 -39.27
N GLY A 16 6.04 -4.07 -40.11
CA GLY A 16 4.64 -4.51 -39.98
C GLY A 16 4.35 -5.56 -38.89
N ASN A 17 5.36 -6.12 -38.23
CA ASN A 17 5.18 -7.24 -37.29
C ASN A 17 5.50 -6.92 -35.80
N ILE A 18 5.54 -5.65 -35.39
CA ILE A 18 5.69 -5.28 -33.96
C ILE A 18 4.32 -4.97 -33.33
N ASN A 19 3.34 -5.82 -33.57
CA ASN A 19 2.16 -5.91 -32.72
C ASN A 19 2.30 -7.15 -31.82
N SER A 20 3.33 -7.20 -30.98
CA SER A 20 3.32 -8.05 -29.81
C SER A 20 2.31 -7.45 -28.83
N ASN A 21 1.05 -7.87 -28.93
CA ASN A 21 0.16 -7.83 -27.79
C ASN A 21 0.82 -8.64 -26.68
N VAL A 22 1.60 -7.97 -25.83
CA VAL A 22 1.99 -8.52 -24.52
C VAL A 22 0.70 -8.59 -23.71
N LYS A 23 -0.11 -9.64 -23.96
CA LYS A 23 -1.02 -10.13 -22.96
C LYS A 23 -0.10 -10.66 -21.85
N ALA A 24 -0.06 -9.94 -20.73
CA ALA A 24 0.37 -10.55 -19.50
C ALA A 24 -0.61 -11.70 -19.24
N GLU A 25 -0.27 -12.90 -19.70
CA GLU A 25 -0.90 -14.13 -19.21
C GLU A 25 -0.51 -14.20 -17.73
N ILE A 26 -1.44 -13.77 -16.88
CA ILE A 26 -1.40 -14.11 -15.47
C ILE A 26 -1.49 -15.64 -15.48
N SER A 27 -0.35 -16.28 -15.25
CA SER A 27 -0.28 -17.73 -15.09
C SER A 27 -1.28 -18.10 -14.00
N ASN A 28 -2.35 -18.78 -14.41
CA ASN A 28 -3.49 -19.10 -13.53
C ASN A 28 -3.13 -20.05 -12.38
N ASN A 29 -1.83 -20.35 -12.18
CA ASN A 29 -1.31 -21.27 -11.17
C ASN A 29 -0.35 -20.64 -10.15
N GLU A 30 0.01 -19.36 -10.26
CA GLU A 30 0.89 -18.74 -9.27
C GLU A 30 0.14 -18.36 -8.00
N THR A 31 0.72 -18.74 -6.88
CA THR A 31 0.26 -18.35 -5.54
C THR A 31 0.72 -16.92 -5.27
N LEU A 32 -0.22 -16.02 -4.93
CA LEU A 32 0.09 -14.66 -4.53
C LEU A 32 0.69 -14.67 -3.12
N LYS A 33 1.97 -14.32 -3.01
CA LYS A 33 2.67 -14.17 -1.75
C LYS A 33 2.50 -12.75 -1.21
N ILE A 34 1.94 -12.61 -0.02
CA ILE A 34 1.76 -11.33 0.67
C ILE A 34 2.53 -11.36 1.98
N GLY A 35 3.40 -10.39 2.20
CA GLY A 35 4.07 -10.19 3.47
C GLY A 35 3.14 -9.53 4.49
N LEU A 36 3.35 -9.81 5.76
CA LEU A 36 2.73 -9.09 6.87
C LEU A 36 3.83 -8.68 7.85
N ILE A 37 4.07 -7.38 8.01
CA ILE A 37 5.04 -6.85 8.98
C ILE A 37 4.28 -6.13 10.08
N VAL A 38 4.22 -6.72 11.26
CA VAL A 38 3.54 -6.19 12.44
C VAL A 38 4.29 -6.61 13.71
N PRO A 39 4.14 -5.91 14.85
CA PRO A 39 4.73 -6.35 16.11
C PRO A 39 4.02 -7.60 16.62
N LEU A 40 4.67 -8.76 16.54
CA LEU A 40 4.14 -10.02 17.06
C LEU A 40 4.72 -10.36 18.43
N SER A 41 5.62 -9.52 18.94
CA SER A 41 6.20 -9.57 20.29
C SER A 41 6.45 -8.17 20.84
N GLY A 42 6.72 -8.07 22.16
CA GLY A 42 7.02 -6.82 22.85
C GLY A 42 5.78 -5.99 23.18
N GLN A 43 5.99 -4.67 23.41
CA GLN A 43 4.98 -3.76 23.94
C GLN A 43 3.68 -3.70 23.10
N TYR A 44 3.78 -3.86 21.77
CA TYR A 44 2.66 -3.71 20.83
C TYR A 44 2.14 -5.03 20.29
N GLU A 45 2.49 -6.16 20.94
CA GLU A 45 2.16 -7.51 20.51
C GLU A 45 0.66 -7.71 20.26
N GLU A 46 -0.18 -7.20 21.17
CA GLU A 46 -1.63 -7.34 21.07
C GLU A 46 -2.22 -6.68 19.83
N ILE A 47 -1.66 -5.54 19.43
CA ILE A 47 -2.07 -4.83 18.21
C ILE A 47 -1.69 -5.68 16.99
N GLY A 48 -0.46 -6.17 16.94
CA GLY A 48 0.03 -6.98 15.82
C GLY A 48 -0.74 -8.29 15.68
N LYS A 49 -1.03 -8.96 16.79
CA LYS A 49 -1.88 -10.17 16.81
C LYS A 49 -3.31 -9.90 16.32
N SER A 50 -3.88 -8.75 16.70
CA SER A 50 -5.21 -8.34 16.23
C SER A 50 -5.25 -8.16 14.72
N VAL A 51 -4.22 -7.53 14.13
CA VAL A 51 -4.08 -7.39 12.67
C VAL A 51 -3.95 -8.76 12.00
N LEU A 52 -3.07 -9.63 12.51
CA LEU A 52 -2.89 -10.99 11.98
C LEU A 52 -4.19 -11.79 12.01
N ASN A 53 -4.94 -11.73 13.10
CA ASN A 53 -6.21 -12.44 13.24
C ASN A 53 -7.28 -11.86 12.28
N SER A 54 -7.35 -10.55 12.13
CA SER A 54 -8.25 -9.90 11.18
C SER A 54 -7.97 -10.32 9.74
N LEU A 55 -6.68 -10.42 9.38
CA LEU A 55 -6.25 -10.88 8.06
C LEU A 55 -6.65 -12.34 7.83
N ARG A 56 -6.44 -13.22 8.83
CA ARG A 56 -6.88 -14.64 8.77
C ARG A 56 -8.38 -14.79 8.55
N ILE A 57 -9.17 -13.98 9.26
CA ILE A 57 -10.63 -13.97 9.09
C ILE A 57 -11.01 -13.52 7.67
N GLY A 58 -10.36 -12.47 7.16
CA GLY A 58 -10.57 -11.98 5.80
C GLY A 58 -10.26 -13.04 4.76
N LEU A 59 -9.12 -13.71 4.86
CA LEU A 59 -8.72 -14.78 3.94
C LEU A 59 -9.69 -15.97 3.97
N ASN A 60 -10.14 -16.37 5.14
CA ASN A 60 -11.13 -17.45 5.27
C ASN A 60 -12.45 -17.11 4.56
N ARG A 61 -12.87 -15.85 4.57
CA ARG A 61 -14.08 -15.38 3.85
C ARG A 61 -13.88 -15.39 2.33
N LEU A 62 -12.68 -15.03 1.86
CA LEU A 62 -12.36 -15.02 0.43
C LEU A 62 -12.32 -16.42 -0.18
N LYS A 63 -12.11 -17.47 0.65
CA LYS A 63 -11.98 -18.86 0.20
C LYS A 63 -10.95 -19.07 -0.93
N ASN A 64 -10.02 -18.13 -1.08
CA ASN A 64 -9.00 -18.16 -2.12
C ASN A 64 -7.75 -18.90 -1.61
N LYS A 65 -7.52 -20.10 -2.08
CA LYS A 65 -6.35 -20.93 -1.72
C LYS A 65 -5.04 -20.50 -2.40
N LYS A 66 -5.09 -19.51 -3.30
CA LYS A 66 -3.92 -18.98 -4.03
C LYS A 66 -3.28 -17.77 -3.36
N ILE A 67 -3.65 -17.44 -2.12
CA ILE A 67 -3.04 -16.37 -1.35
C ILE A 67 -2.32 -16.99 -0.15
N GLU A 68 -1.04 -16.71 -0.04
CA GLU A 68 -0.21 -17.10 1.10
C GLU A 68 0.28 -15.86 1.85
N ILE A 69 0.16 -15.89 3.19
CA ILE A 69 0.61 -14.80 4.05
C ILE A 69 1.91 -15.22 4.75
N TYR A 70 2.90 -14.34 4.67
CA TYR A 70 4.21 -14.48 5.31
C TYR A 70 4.34 -13.47 6.46
N PRO A 71 3.94 -13.85 7.70
CA PRO A 71 4.04 -12.94 8.84
C PRO A 71 5.49 -12.80 9.32
N LYS A 72 5.89 -11.56 9.63
CA LYS A 72 7.18 -11.19 10.20
C LYS A 72 6.97 -10.27 11.38
N ASP A 73 7.71 -10.53 12.44
CA ASP A 73 7.71 -9.72 13.65
C ASP A 73 8.72 -8.57 13.53
N ASN A 74 8.23 -7.34 13.57
CA ASN A 74 9.11 -6.16 13.59
C ASN A 74 9.34 -5.61 15.01
N LYS A 75 8.78 -6.22 16.04
CA LYS A 75 8.90 -5.79 17.45
C LYS A 75 8.54 -4.31 17.67
N GLY A 76 7.86 -3.69 16.71
CA GLY A 76 7.46 -2.28 16.74
C GLY A 76 8.58 -1.27 16.46
N ASN A 77 9.69 -1.66 15.82
CA ASN A 77 10.79 -0.73 15.50
C ASN A 77 11.23 -0.81 14.03
N ALA A 78 11.96 0.23 13.58
CA ALA A 78 12.34 0.43 12.19
C ALA A 78 13.41 -0.56 11.71
N GLU A 79 14.41 -0.90 12.55
CA GLU A 79 15.49 -1.81 12.16
C GLU A 79 14.99 -3.23 11.92
N ASN A 80 14.11 -3.73 12.81
CA ASN A 80 13.47 -5.03 12.61
C ASN A 80 12.49 -5.00 11.43
N THR A 81 11.86 -3.84 11.15
CA THR A 81 11.01 -3.67 9.96
C THR A 81 11.83 -3.80 8.68
N LEU A 82 13.00 -3.16 8.61
CA LEU A 82 13.92 -3.28 7.48
C LEU A 82 14.40 -4.73 7.29
N THR A 83 14.78 -5.40 8.39
CA THR A 83 15.21 -6.79 8.35
C THR A 83 14.10 -7.71 7.84
N ALA A 84 12.88 -7.55 8.35
CA ALA A 84 11.70 -8.29 7.92
C ALA A 84 11.37 -8.05 6.43
N ALA A 85 11.51 -6.81 5.96
CA ALA A 85 11.29 -6.45 4.56
C ALA A 85 12.30 -7.15 3.63
N LYS A 86 13.59 -7.17 3.98
CA LYS A 86 14.65 -7.89 3.22
C LYS A 86 14.39 -9.40 3.17
N GLU A 87 13.93 -9.99 4.27
CA GLU A 87 13.57 -11.40 4.29
C GLU A 87 12.36 -11.69 3.37
N LEU A 88 11.32 -10.86 3.40
CA LEU A 88 10.16 -11.01 2.53
C LEU A 88 10.54 -10.83 1.04
N GLN A 89 11.40 -9.88 0.74
CA GLN A 89 11.93 -9.68 -0.60
C GLN A 89 12.64 -10.95 -1.12
N SER A 90 13.47 -11.59 -0.28
CA SER A 90 14.17 -12.83 -0.63
C SER A 90 13.24 -14.02 -0.88
N LEU A 91 12.03 -14.00 -0.32
CA LEU A 91 10.97 -15.00 -0.53
C LEU A 91 10.14 -14.74 -1.79
N GLY A 92 10.45 -13.68 -2.54
CA GLY A 92 9.71 -13.29 -3.75
C GLY A 92 8.36 -12.66 -3.47
N VAL A 93 8.19 -12.05 -2.28
CA VAL A 93 7.03 -11.22 -1.96
C VAL A 93 7.16 -9.88 -2.69
N SER A 94 6.06 -9.35 -3.21
CA SER A 94 6.01 -8.03 -3.86
C SER A 94 5.11 -7.03 -3.13
N ILE A 95 4.19 -7.53 -2.31
CA ILE A 95 3.23 -6.70 -1.55
C ILE A 95 3.32 -7.06 -0.08
N VAL A 96 3.45 -6.04 0.77
CA VAL A 96 3.53 -6.18 2.22
C VAL A 96 2.42 -5.37 2.88
N ILE A 97 1.66 -5.99 3.79
CA ILE A 97 0.72 -5.31 4.68
C ILE A 97 1.49 -4.90 5.94
N GLY A 98 1.40 -3.63 6.29
CA GLY A 98 2.19 -3.06 7.38
C GLY A 98 3.39 -2.23 6.86
N PRO A 99 4.20 -1.70 7.77
CA PRO A 99 4.04 -1.70 9.23
C PRO A 99 2.86 -0.84 9.71
N ILE A 100 2.60 -0.89 11.04
CA ILE A 100 1.51 -0.14 11.66
C ILE A 100 1.93 1.31 11.94
N PHE A 101 3.11 1.48 12.53
CA PHE A 101 3.58 2.77 13.01
C PHE A 101 4.39 3.50 11.95
N TYR A 102 4.19 4.83 11.87
CA TYR A 102 4.88 5.69 10.91
C TYR A 102 6.41 5.68 11.10
N GLU A 103 6.88 5.64 12.34
CA GLU A 103 8.29 5.65 12.69
C GLU A 103 9.04 4.43 12.12
N ASN A 104 8.31 3.36 11.81
CA ASN A 104 8.88 2.15 11.25
C ASN A 104 9.08 2.21 9.73
N LEU A 105 8.69 3.31 9.07
CA LEU A 105 8.80 3.49 7.62
C LEU A 105 10.15 4.03 7.17
N ILE A 106 10.95 4.58 8.09
CA ILE A 106 12.13 5.42 7.81
C ILE A 106 13.19 4.78 6.89
N TYR A 107 13.32 3.45 6.88
CA TYR A 107 14.31 2.75 6.05
C TYR A 107 13.68 2.03 4.85
N LEU A 108 12.37 2.10 4.65
CA LEU A 108 11.69 1.29 3.63
C LEU A 108 11.94 1.78 2.21
N GLU A 109 12.34 3.04 2.02
CA GLU A 109 12.71 3.56 0.71
C GLU A 109 13.95 2.86 0.12
N GLU A 110 14.78 2.24 0.96
CA GLU A 110 15.95 1.46 0.54
C GLU A 110 15.58 0.11 -0.10
N ILE A 111 14.31 -0.32 0.05
CA ILE A 111 13.85 -1.63 -0.43
C ILE A 111 13.19 -1.47 -1.80
N GLU A 112 13.87 -1.98 -2.81
CA GLU A 112 13.34 -2.02 -4.17
C GLU A 112 12.33 -3.18 -4.35
N ASN A 113 11.41 -3.04 -5.31
CA ASN A 113 10.46 -4.09 -5.73
C ASN A 113 9.49 -4.59 -4.65
N LEU A 114 9.34 -3.87 -3.53
CA LEU A 114 8.30 -4.09 -2.54
C LEU A 114 7.38 -2.88 -2.45
N ILE A 115 6.08 -3.12 -2.43
CA ILE A 115 5.06 -2.11 -2.12
C ILE A 115 4.51 -2.39 -0.73
N PHE A 116 4.53 -1.38 0.13
CA PHE A 116 4.03 -1.47 1.49
C PHE A 116 2.66 -0.82 1.61
N LEU A 117 1.66 -1.59 2.01
CA LEU A 117 0.34 -1.10 2.42
C LEU A 117 0.39 -0.84 3.93
N SER A 118 0.93 0.30 4.31
CA SER A 118 1.12 0.66 5.72
C SER A 118 -0.20 1.01 6.39
N LEU A 119 -0.40 0.48 7.59
CA LEU A 119 -1.59 0.75 8.41
C LEU A 119 -1.50 2.08 9.17
N THR A 120 -0.46 2.89 8.91
CA THR A 120 -0.33 4.23 9.48
C THR A 120 -1.47 5.14 9.06
N ASN A 121 -1.86 6.05 9.94
CA ASN A 121 -2.83 7.11 9.65
C ASN A 121 -2.17 8.36 9.01
N LYS A 122 -0.84 8.43 8.97
CA LYS A 122 -0.10 9.55 8.38
C LYS A 122 -0.04 9.41 6.86
N ILE A 123 -0.25 10.52 6.14
CA ILE A 123 -0.33 10.55 4.66
C ILE A 123 0.69 11.50 4.03
N THR A 124 1.55 12.12 4.84
CA THR A 124 2.59 13.06 4.39
C THR A 124 3.97 12.48 4.63
N ASN A 125 4.94 12.83 3.78
CA ASN A 125 6.34 12.41 3.90
C ASN A 125 6.50 10.88 4.00
N LEU A 126 5.74 10.15 3.19
CA LEU A 126 5.87 8.70 3.07
C LEU A 126 6.96 8.35 2.07
N PRO A 127 7.72 7.26 2.29
CA PRO A 127 8.56 6.67 1.25
C PRO A 127 7.79 6.39 -0.05
N SER A 128 8.44 6.46 -1.19
CA SER A 128 7.81 6.35 -2.52
C SER A 128 7.12 4.99 -2.77
N ASN A 129 7.59 3.95 -2.09
CA ASN A 129 7.06 2.58 -2.14
C ASN A 129 6.04 2.26 -1.04
N VAL A 130 5.57 3.27 -0.29
CA VAL A 130 4.60 3.13 0.81
C VAL A 130 3.28 3.80 0.46
N ILE A 131 2.20 3.06 0.60
CA ILE A 131 0.82 3.53 0.49
C ILE A 131 0.18 3.46 1.88
N SER A 132 -0.26 4.60 2.41
CA SER A 132 -1.04 4.61 3.66
C SER A 132 -2.45 4.11 3.41
N VAL A 133 -2.85 3.07 4.12
CA VAL A 133 -4.20 2.49 4.09
C VAL A 133 -4.92 2.63 5.43
N GLY A 134 -4.30 3.28 6.40
CA GLY A 134 -4.90 3.60 7.69
C GLY A 134 -5.99 4.66 7.60
N ILE A 135 -6.83 4.73 8.64
CA ILE A 135 -7.86 5.76 8.77
C ILE A 135 -7.18 7.06 9.20
N ASN A 136 -7.11 8.03 8.30
CA ASN A 136 -6.47 9.33 8.53
C ASN A 136 -7.49 10.43 8.85
N ALA A 137 -7.00 11.59 9.31
CA ALA A 137 -7.84 12.73 9.68
C ALA A 137 -8.73 13.19 8.51
N SER A 138 -8.22 13.20 7.29
CA SER A 138 -8.97 13.64 6.11
C SER A 138 -10.18 12.75 5.83
N SER A 139 -10.00 11.42 5.87
CA SER A 139 -11.10 10.46 5.64
C SER A 139 -12.16 10.54 6.74
N GLN A 140 -11.74 10.66 7.99
CA GLN A 140 -12.67 10.82 9.13
C GLN A 140 -13.49 12.10 9.00
N LEU A 141 -12.84 13.25 8.76
CA LEU A 141 -13.52 14.53 8.61
C LEU A 141 -14.45 14.55 7.40
N SER A 142 -14.05 13.96 6.27
CA SER A 142 -14.93 13.85 5.09
C SER A 142 -16.20 13.07 5.40
N THR A 143 -16.09 11.99 6.17
CA THR A 143 -17.24 11.18 6.60
C THR A 143 -18.17 11.99 7.51
N ILE A 144 -17.60 12.72 8.49
CA ILE A 144 -18.38 13.59 9.40
C ILE A 144 -19.10 14.68 8.60
N VAL A 145 -18.41 15.37 7.68
CA VAL A 145 -19.04 16.42 6.86
C VAL A 145 -20.14 15.85 5.97
N SER A 146 -19.97 14.68 5.41
CA SER A 146 -21.00 14.00 4.62
C SER A 146 -22.23 13.69 5.46
N PHE A 147 -22.06 13.20 6.68
CA PHE A 147 -23.15 12.99 7.63
C PHE A 147 -23.86 14.29 7.99
N LEU A 148 -23.12 15.36 8.34
CA LEU A 148 -23.71 16.66 8.68
C LEU A 148 -24.55 17.24 7.52
N LYS A 149 -24.09 17.08 6.28
CA LYS A 149 -24.86 17.48 5.09
C LYS A 149 -26.15 16.66 4.93
N GLN A 150 -26.08 15.36 5.16
CA GLN A 150 -27.23 14.46 5.09
C GLN A 150 -28.28 14.82 6.12
N GLU A 151 -27.87 15.20 7.33
CA GLU A 151 -28.75 15.62 8.42
C GLU A 151 -29.17 17.12 8.34
N ASN A 152 -28.79 17.82 7.27
CA ASN A 152 -29.04 19.27 7.08
C ASN A 152 -28.49 20.16 8.21
N LEU A 153 -27.39 19.76 8.83
CA LEU A 153 -26.72 20.51 9.89
C LEU A 153 -25.73 21.53 9.29
N SER A 154 -26.13 22.77 9.14
CA SER A 154 -25.36 23.82 8.47
C SER A 154 -24.38 24.58 9.35
N LYS A 155 -24.53 24.49 10.69
CA LYS A 155 -23.65 25.17 11.66
C LYS A 155 -22.96 24.14 12.54
N THR A 156 -21.65 24.04 12.39
CA THR A 156 -20.81 23.06 13.13
C THR A 156 -19.59 23.77 13.70
N ILE A 157 -19.28 23.50 14.97
CA ILE A 157 -18.05 23.94 15.62
C ILE A 157 -17.10 22.77 15.71
N VAL A 158 -15.88 22.95 15.24
CA VAL A 158 -14.82 21.96 15.34
C VAL A 158 -13.83 22.41 16.42
N LEU A 159 -13.66 21.59 17.44
CA LEU A 159 -12.67 21.80 18.49
C LEU A 159 -11.41 20.99 18.13
N ILE A 160 -10.30 21.67 17.90
CA ILE A 160 -9.03 21.04 17.55
C ILE A 160 -8.11 21.13 18.76
N PRO A 161 -7.65 20.00 19.33
CA PRO A 161 -6.71 20.02 20.44
C PRO A 161 -5.35 20.55 19.97
N ARG A 162 -4.66 21.27 20.85
CA ARG A 162 -3.24 21.65 20.63
C ARG A 162 -2.38 20.41 20.79
N SER A 163 -1.92 19.85 19.69
CA SER A 163 -1.10 18.62 19.64
C SER A 163 -0.24 18.64 18.38
N GLU A 164 0.64 17.67 18.25
CA GLU A 164 1.44 17.45 17.02
C GLU A 164 0.56 17.20 15.77
N HIS A 165 -0.70 16.80 15.94
CA HIS A 165 -1.65 16.55 14.84
C HIS A 165 -2.50 17.79 14.49
N GLU A 166 -2.34 18.93 15.16
CA GLU A 166 -3.18 20.13 14.94
C GLU A 166 -3.11 20.59 13.49
N GLU A 167 -1.90 20.67 12.93
CA GLU A 167 -1.70 21.14 11.55
C GLU A 167 -2.33 20.19 10.53
N GLU A 168 -2.19 18.88 10.71
CA GLU A 168 -2.78 17.88 9.84
C GLU A 168 -4.31 17.97 9.83
N ILE A 169 -4.94 18.16 11.01
CA ILE A 169 -6.38 18.32 11.15
C ILE A 169 -6.84 19.60 10.45
N ARG A 170 -6.17 20.74 10.66
CA ARG A 170 -6.47 22.01 10.00
C ARG A 170 -6.37 21.92 8.48
N ASN A 171 -5.31 21.31 7.97
CA ASN A 171 -5.10 21.11 6.54
C ASN A 171 -6.16 20.18 5.94
N SER A 172 -6.58 19.17 6.68
CA SER A 172 -7.65 18.26 6.27
C SER A 172 -9.00 18.98 6.22
N LEU A 173 -9.33 19.81 7.20
CA LEU A 173 -10.55 20.63 7.20
C LEU A 173 -10.58 21.64 6.04
N ALA A 174 -9.44 22.25 5.72
CA ALA A 174 -9.36 23.23 4.62
C ALA A 174 -9.62 22.61 3.24
N LYS A 175 -9.36 21.30 3.07
CA LYS A 175 -9.58 20.56 1.81
C LYS A 175 -11.02 20.06 1.65
N ILE A 176 -11.80 20.02 2.72
CA ILE A 176 -13.19 19.53 2.70
C ILE A 176 -14.11 20.73 2.40
N LYS A 177 -14.71 20.72 1.21
CA LYS A 177 -15.69 21.72 0.76
C LYS A 177 -17.12 21.23 0.95
#